data_f0def8f622119b35f129bdec52f122fb
#
_entry.id   f0def8f622119b35f129bdec52f122fb
#
_cell.length_a   1.000
_cell.length_b   1.000
_cell.length_c   1.000
_cell.angle_alpha   90.00
_cell.angle_beta   90.00
_cell.angle_gamma   90.00
#
_symmetry.space_group_name_H-M   'P 1'
#
loop_
_entity.id
_entity.type
_entity.pdbx_description
1 polymer ?
#
loop_
_entity_poly.entity_id
_entity_poly.type
_entity_poly.pdbx_seq_one_letter_code
_entity_poly.pdbx_strand_id
1 'polypeptide(L)'
;MVYRYTLIGGLLVIVSGCTLTSQHQHKETLNTIHTTATHVHEQQTATQNQLKAHDKTLTVLTDEMRQLADKLNVMQRTQAKMYANFANPKPEVRIQEKVVRVPVNNDKVVLGAREWIWFDETKSTFRSRVDTGAATSSLNAVDIQEFERDGDTWVKFNINHSEDNDQSVFMEIPVKRWARIRQSSTDKADRRPVVEAWIRVGNIHEKTEFTLADRTNMEYPVLLGRSFFKDLAVVDVSQVHIHPKYQPDTPKEPNDDRQSPSTSKEPALQE
;
A
#
# COMPACT_ATOMS: atom_id res chain seq x y z
N MET A 1 80.23 -62.83 51.21
CA MET A 1 79.53 -63.07 49.91
C MET A 1 78.16 -62.44 49.81
N VAL A 2 77.65 -61.75 50.79
CA VAL A 2 76.26 -61.17 50.85
C VAL A 2 76.18 -59.77 50.19
N TYR A 3 77.27 -58.99 50.12
CA TYR A 3 77.26 -57.61 49.60
C TYR A 3 77.23 -57.49 48.04
N ARG A 4 77.58 -58.56 47.33
CA ARG A 4 77.57 -58.47 45.81
C ARG A 4 76.20 -58.68 45.19
N TYR A 5 75.24 -59.34 45.90
CA TYR A 5 73.87 -59.56 45.38
C TYR A 5 72.94 -58.43 45.66
N THR A 6 73.19 -57.60 46.66
CA THR A 6 72.42 -56.40 46.94
C THR A 6 72.63 -55.24 45.90
N LEU A 7 73.85 -55.15 45.38
CA LEU A 7 74.21 -54.18 44.37
C LEU A 7 73.60 -54.52 43.00
N ILE A 8 73.49 -55.80 42.62
CA ILE A 8 72.88 -56.23 41.36
C ILE A 8 71.38 -56.06 41.38
N GLY A 9 70.70 -56.33 42.53
CA GLY A 9 69.26 -56.14 42.68
C GLY A 9 68.86 -54.68 42.62
N GLY A 10 69.63 -53.78 43.21
CA GLY A 10 69.38 -52.33 43.14
C GLY A 10 69.54 -51.74 41.74
N LEU A 11 70.50 -52.24 40.96
CA LEU A 11 70.73 -51.76 39.60
C LEU A 11 69.61 -52.19 38.63
N LEU A 12 69.06 -53.40 38.84
CA LEU A 12 67.93 -53.91 38.00
C LEU A 12 66.63 -53.16 38.23
N VAL A 13 66.35 -52.68 39.44
CA VAL A 13 65.14 -51.91 39.75
C VAL A 13 65.20 -50.49 39.14
N ILE A 14 66.40 -49.87 39.10
CA ILE A 14 66.59 -48.55 38.52
C ILE A 14 66.40 -48.57 36.98
N VAL A 15 66.88 -49.61 36.34
CA VAL A 15 66.74 -49.73 34.85
C VAL A 15 65.27 -50.04 34.47
N SER A 16 64.52 -50.80 35.26
CA SER A 16 63.12 -51.07 35.02
C SER A 16 62.23 -49.81 35.20
N GLY A 17 62.57 -48.92 36.14
CA GLY A 17 61.88 -47.70 36.38
C GLY A 17 62.02 -46.70 35.20
N CYS A 18 63.19 -46.59 34.63
CA CYS A 18 63.42 -45.69 33.47
C CYS A 18 62.70 -46.11 32.18
N THR A 19 62.57 -47.44 31.97
CA THR A 19 61.87 -47.95 30.77
C THR A 19 60.36 -47.79 30.90
N LEU A 20 59.76 -47.93 32.07
CA LEU A 20 58.33 -47.72 32.34
C LEU A 20 57.96 -46.23 32.19
N THR A 21 58.75 -45.30 32.68
CA THR A 21 58.57 -43.86 32.57
C THR A 21 58.68 -43.41 31.14
N SER A 22 59.63 -43.96 30.40
CA SER A 22 59.80 -43.65 28.96
C SER A 22 58.59 -44.12 28.12
N GLN A 23 58.02 -45.28 28.39
CA GLN A 23 56.87 -45.79 27.67
C GLN A 23 55.60 -44.97 27.97
N HIS A 24 55.40 -44.51 29.22
CA HIS A 24 54.26 -43.67 29.58
C HIS A 24 54.35 -42.30 28.88
N GLN A 25 55.49 -41.67 28.91
CA GLN A 25 55.70 -40.37 28.17
C GLN A 25 55.55 -40.51 26.65
N HIS A 26 56.02 -41.65 26.10
CA HIS A 26 55.88 -41.90 24.67
C HIS A 26 54.38 -42.08 24.28
N LYS A 27 53.59 -42.74 25.11
CA LYS A 27 52.15 -42.91 24.89
C LYS A 27 51.38 -41.64 25.03
N GLU A 28 51.76 -40.78 25.95
CA GLU A 28 51.15 -39.46 26.17
C GLU A 28 51.47 -38.51 25.03
N THR A 29 52.71 -38.50 24.52
CA THR A 29 53.08 -37.72 23.33
C THR A 29 52.39 -38.23 22.07
N LEU A 30 52.24 -39.52 21.87
CA LEU A 30 51.45 -40.06 20.73
C LEU A 30 49.97 -39.66 20.80
N ASN A 31 49.35 -39.71 21.97
CA ASN A 31 47.99 -39.24 22.15
C ASN A 31 47.86 -37.73 21.87
N THR A 32 48.79 -36.92 22.34
CA THR A 32 48.81 -35.48 22.08
C THR A 32 48.98 -35.16 20.59
N ILE A 33 49.87 -35.91 19.90
CA ILE A 33 50.04 -35.78 18.45
C ILE A 33 48.74 -36.17 17.72
N HIS A 34 48.09 -37.25 18.13
CA HIS A 34 46.85 -37.69 17.51
C HIS A 34 45.71 -36.68 17.70
N THR A 35 45.53 -36.17 18.95
CA THR A 35 44.52 -35.12 19.21
C THR A 35 44.81 -33.82 18.48
N THR A 36 46.08 -33.42 18.39
CA THR A 36 46.48 -32.23 17.61
C THR A 36 46.24 -32.45 16.12
N ALA A 37 46.56 -33.62 15.57
CA ALA A 37 46.30 -33.95 14.17
C ALA A 37 44.81 -33.92 13.81
N THR A 38 43.93 -34.45 14.69
CA THR A 38 42.48 -34.39 14.51
C THR A 38 41.97 -32.94 14.56
N HIS A 39 42.46 -32.14 15.51
CA HIS A 39 42.05 -30.74 15.64
C HIS A 39 42.52 -29.91 14.43
N VAL A 40 43.73 -30.11 13.92
CA VAL A 40 44.21 -29.46 12.68
C VAL A 40 43.38 -29.89 11.49
N HIS A 41 43.00 -31.16 11.39
CA HIS A 41 42.12 -31.63 10.30
C HIS A 41 40.74 -31.01 10.36
N GLU A 42 40.13 -30.88 11.55
CA GLU A 42 38.85 -30.21 11.76
C GLU A 42 38.93 -28.72 11.40
N GLN A 43 39.99 -28.02 11.83
CA GLN A 43 40.21 -26.61 11.44
C GLN A 43 40.40 -26.46 9.94
N GLN A 44 41.13 -27.38 9.30
CA GLN A 44 41.33 -27.32 7.84
C GLN A 44 40.00 -27.52 7.09
N THR A 45 39.16 -28.47 7.53
CA THR A 45 37.84 -28.68 6.92
C THR A 45 36.90 -27.47 7.13
N ALA A 46 36.91 -26.87 8.32
CA ALA A 46 36.15 -25.66 8.61
C ALA A 46 36.59 -24.48 7.73
N THR A 47 37.91 -24.30 7.60
CA THR A 47 38.48 -23.25 6.72
C THR A 47 38.12 -23.46 5.25
N GLN A 48 38.16 -24.71 4.76
CA GLN A 48 37.75 -25.03 3.40
C GLN A 48 36.26 -24.75 3.16
N ASN A 49 35.41 -25.04 4.16
CA ASN A 49 33.99 -24.74 4.05
C ASN A 49 33.72 -23.23 4.03
N GLN A 50 34.45 -22.47 4.86
CA GLN A 50 34.38 -21.00 4.82
C GLN A 50 34.84 -20.44 3.48
N LEU A 51 35.96 -20.95 2.92
CA LEU A 51 36.42 -20.53 1.58
C LEU A 51 35.37 -20.78 0.50
N LYS A 52 34.71 -21.96 0.51
CA LYS A 52 33.63 -22.26 -0.44
C LYS A 52 32.41 -21.34 -0.25
N ALA A 53 32.08 -20.98 0.98
CA ALA A 53 31.01 -20.02 1.27
C ALA A 53 31.35 -18.61 0.75
N HIS A 54 32.59 -18.18 0.98
CA HIS A 54 33.08 -16.90 0.45
C HIS A 54 33.09 -16.86 -1.08
N ASP A 55 33.55 -17.93 -1.74
CA ASP A 55 33.57 -18.02 -3.20
C ASP A 55 32.16 -17.90 -3.79
N LYS A 56 31.18 -18.59 -3.17
CA LYS A 56 29.78 -18.46 -3.54
C LYS A 56 29.25 -17.03 -3.37
N THR A 57 29.60 -16.38 -2.27
CA THR A 57 29.19 -14.98 -2.01
C THR A 57 29.81 -14.02 -3.04
N LEU A 58 31.08 -14.21 -3.38
CA LEU A 58 31.76 -13.42 -4.41
C LEU A 58 31.12 -13.60 -5.79
N THR A 59 30.71 -14.81 -6.12
CA THR A 59 30.00 -15.08 -7.39
C THR A 59 28.69 -14.32 -7.46
N VAL A 60 27.87 -14.38 -6.40
CA VAL A 60 26.60 -13.65 -6.31
C VAL A 60 26.83 -12.13 -6.43
N LEU A 61 27.80 -11.61 -5.68
CA LEU A 61 28.12 -10.18 -5.70
C LEU A 61 28.58 -9.73 -7.10
N THR A 62 29.35 -10.56 -7.79
CA THR A 62 29.83 -10.27 -9.15
C THR A 62 28.64 -10.20 -10.13
N ASP A 63 27.67 -11.10 -10.00
CA ASP A 63 26.47 -11.10 -10.84
C ASP A 63 25.57 -9.89 -10.55
N GLU A 64 25.42 -9.50 -9.28
CA GLU A 64 24.70 -8.27 -8.91
C GLU A 64 25.38 -7.03 -9.47
N MET A 65 26.70 -6.95 -9.40
CA MET A 65 27.48 -5.85 -10.01
C MET A 65 27.28 -5.77 -11.52
N ARG A 66 27.23 -6.91 -12.23
CA ARG A 66 26.95 -6.94 -13.67
C ARG A 66 25.55 -6.41 -13.97
N GLN A 67 24.54 -6.87 -13.22
CA GLN A 67 23.17 -6.39 -13.38
C GLN A 67 23.04 -4.88 -13.13
N LEU A 68 23.78 -4.36 -12.13
CA LEU A 68 23.81 -2.94 -11.83
C LEU A 68 24.46 -2.14 -12.97
N ALA A 69 25.56 -2.64 -13.52
CA ALA A 69 26.25 -2.04 -14.67
C ALA A 69 25.34 -1.99 -15.91
N ASP A 70 24.58 -3.05 -16.17
CA ASP A 70 23.62 -3.09 -17.28
C ASP A 70 22.49 -2.08 -17.09
N LYS A 71 21.94 -1.96 -15.87
CA LYS A 71 20.92 -0.95 -15.53
C LYS A 71 21.45 0.47 -15.71
N LEU A 72 22.69 0.74 -15.30
CA LEU A 72 23.35 2.03 -15.51
C LEU A 72 23.53 2.36 -17.00
N ASN A 73 23.95 1.39 -17.80
CA ASN A 73 24.07 1.55 -19.24
C ASN A 73 22.72 1.88 -19.92
N VAL A 74 21.66 1.20 -19.53
CA VAL A 74 20.29 1.50 -20.01
C VAL A 74 19.88 2.91 -19.62
N MET A 75 20.11 3.30 -18.37
CA MET A 75 19.76 4.62 -17.88
C MET A 75 20.55 5.73 -18.61
N GLN A 76 21.86 5.55 -18.84
CA GLN A 76 22.69 6.49 -19.61
C GLN A 76 22.21 6.63 -21.06
N ARG A 77 21.83 5.51 -21.73
CA ARG A 77 21.26 5.54 -23.08
C ARG A 77 19.93 6.27 -23.13
N THR A 78 19.10 6.07 -22.12
CA THR A 78 17.80 6.77 -22.02
C THR A 78 18.01 8.25 -21.79
N GLN A 79 18.93 8.62 -20.91
CA GLN A 79 19.30 10.00 -20.64
C GLN A 79 19.87 10.68 -21.90
N ALA A 80 20.79 10.00 -22.62
CA ALA A 80 21.32 10.51 -23.88
C ALA A 80 20.25 10.74 -24.93
N LYS A 81 19.27 9.82 -25.05
CA LYS A 81 18.12 10.00 -25.94
C LYS A 81 17.26 11.19 -25.53
N MET A 82 17.03 11.40 -24.24
CA MET A 82 16.32 12.56 -23.74
C MET A 82 17.06 13.85 -24.08
N TYR A 83 18.38 13.93 -23.81
CA TYR A 83 19.18 15.10 -24.19
C TYR A 83 19.22 15.35 -25.70
N ALA A 84 19.33 14.29 -26.52
CA ALA A 84 19.28 14.43 -27.96
C ALA A 84 17.92 14.98 -28.47
N ASN A 85 16.82 14.59 -27.82
CA ASN A 85 15.50 15.13 -28.12
C ASN A 85 15.34 16.60 -27.69
N PHE A 86 16.02 17.02 -26.60
CA PHE A 86 16.05 18.43 -26.18
C PHE A 86 17.02 19.29 -27.00
N ALA A 87 18.17 18.72 -27.41
CA ALA A 87 19.20 19.43 -28.18
C ALA A 87 18.84 19.62 -29.66
N ASN A 88 18.00 18.75 -30.21
CA ASN A 88 17.37 18.93 -31.51
C ASN A 88 15.88 19.21 -31.30
N PRO A 89 15.47 20.46 -31.06
CA PRO A 89 14.05 20.77 -31.12
C PRO A 89 13.63 20.39 -32.54
N LYS A 90 12.80 19.33 -32.64
CA LYS A 90 12.08 19.08 -33.90
C LYS A 90 11.57 20.44 -34.36
N PRO A 91 11.69 20.75 -35.68
CA PRO A 91 11.28 22.05 -36.18
C PRO A 91 9.94 22.38 -35.53
N GLU A 92 9.89 23.55 -34.94
CA GLU A 92 8.72 24.12 -34.31
C GLU A 92 7.54 23.80 -35.24
N VAL A 93 6.82 22.72 -34.90
CA VAL A 93 5.51 22.50 -35.48
C VAL A 93 4.80 23.77 -35.05
N ARG A 94 4.73 24.75 -35.92
CA ARG A 94 3.73 25.82 -35.79
C ARG A 94 2.46 25.05 -35.52
N ILE A 95 2.15 24.93 -34.24
CA ILE A 95 0.84 24.57 -33.80
C ILE A 95 0.02 25.72 -34.32
N GLN A 96 -0.42 25.62 -35.60
CA GLN A 96 -1.66 26.26 -35.91
C GLN A 96 -2.56 25.68 -34.81
N GLU A 97 -2.91 26.55 -33.87
CA GLU A 97 -4.03 26.29 -33.00
C GLU A 97 -5.23 26.06 -33.91
N LYS A 98 -5.26 24.91 -34.56
CA LYS A 98 -6.49 24.29 -34.93
C LYS A 98 -7.11 24.05 -33.57
N VAL A 99 -7.85 25.01 -33.07
CA VAL A 99 -8.83 24.81 -32.04
C VAL A 99 -9.72 23.72 -32.61
N VAL A 100 -9.26 22.46 -32.44
CA VAL A 100 -10.12 21.31 -32.53
C VAL A 100 -11.03 21.52 -31.34
N ARG A 101 -12.08 22.28 -31.58
CA ARG A 101 -13.26 22.19 -30.75
C ARG A 101 -13.70 20.75 -30.93
N VAL A 102 -13.08 19.88 -30.14
CA VAL A 102 -13.66 18.57 -29.84
C VAL A 102 -15.05 18.99 -29.39
N PRO A 103 -16.13 18.62 -30.08
CA PRO A 103 -17.45 18.84 -29.53
C PRO A 103 -17.40 18.14 -28.19
N VAL A 104 -17.22 18.93 -27.13
CA VAL A 104 -17.48 18.47 -25.78
C VAL A 104 -18.94 18.11 -25.90
N ASN A 105 -19.23 16.81 -25.91
CA ASN A 105 -20.60 16.37 -25.87
C ASN A 105 -21.19 17.14 -24.69
N ASN A 106 -22.08 18.07 -24.96
CA ASN A 106 -22.58 19.05 -24.00
C ASN A 106 -23.32 18.44 -22.83
N ASP A 107 -23.39 17.10 -22.82
CA ASP A 107 -24.09 16.28 -21.82
C ASP A 107 -23.19 15.84 -20.65
N LYS A 108 -21.86 16.04 -20.74
CA LYS A 108 -20.96 15.65 -19.64
C LYS A 108 -20.84 16.76 -18.59
N VAL A 109 -21.01 16.36 -17.35
CA VAL A 109 -20.84 17.24 -16.19
C VAL A 109 -19.35 17.55 -15.97
N VAL A 110 -19.02 18.78 -15.60
CA VAL A 110 -17.65 19.12 -15.18
C VAL A 110 -17.53 18.89 -13.68
N LEU A 111 -16.55 18.07 -13.25
CA LEU A 111 -16.21 17.86 -11.86
C LEU A 111 -14.88 18.54 -11.55
N GLY A 112 -14.73 19.07 -10.34
CA GLY A 112 -13.46 19.59 -9.84
C GLY A 112 -12.52 18.48 -9.32
N ALA A 113 -11.33 18.86 -8.88
CA ALA A 113 -10.41 17.94 -8.21
C ALA A 113 -10.98 17.39 -6.89
N ARG A 114 -11.88 18.12 -6.27
CA ARG A 114 -12.59 17.79 -5.03
C ARG A 114 -14.04 18.16 -5.18
N GLU A 115 -14.97 17.28 -4.72
CA GLU A 115 -16.41 17.51 -4.81
C GLU A 115 -17.11 17.05 -3.54
N TRP A 116 -18.31 17.58 -3.32
CA TRP A 116 -19.22 17.09 -2.31
C TRP A 116 -20.00 15.90 -2.87
N ILE A 117 -20.03 14.82 -2.11
CA ILE A 117 -20.76 13.59 -2.45
C ILE A 117 -21.79 13.29 -1.37
N TRP A 118 -23.01 13.05 -1.78
CA TRP A 118 -24.10 12.63 -0.93
C TRP A 118 -24.34 11.14 -1.09
N PHE A 119 -24.52 10.43 0.00
CA PHE A 119 -24.94 9.03 0.01
C PHE A 119 -26.40 8.91 0.40
N ASP A 120 -27.20 8.25 -0.45
CA ASP A 120 -28.63 8.06 -0.19
C ASP A 120 -28.88 7.11 1.01
N GLU A 121 -27.97 6.15 1.24
CA GLU A 121 -28.06 5.18 2.34
C GLU A 121 -27.91 5.83 3.71
N THR A 122 -26.96 6.75 3.86
CA THR A 122 -26.68 7.39 5.15
C THR A 122 -27.31 8.76 5.31
N LYS A 123 -27.91 9.30 4.22
CA LYS A 123 -28.43 10.68 4.19
C LYS A 123 -27.39 11.72 4.62
N SER A 124 -26.14 11.50 4.23
CA SER A 124 -25.01 12.33 4.65
C SER A 124 -24.16 12.76 3.48
N THR A 125 -23.55 13.95 3.61
CA THR A 125 -22.62 14.52 2.62
C THR A 125 -21.19 14.35 3.10
N PHE A 126 -20.31 13.93 2.22
CA PHE A 126 -18.87 13.77 2.47
C PHE A 126 -18.04 14.57 1.49
N ARG A 127 -16.83 14.93 1.90
CA ARG A 127 -15.81 15.43 0.99
C ARG A 127 -15.24 14.28 0.18
N SER A 128 -15.10 14.47 -1.12
CA SER A 128 -14.48 13.49 -1.99
C SER A 128 -13.36 14.09 -2.80
N ARG A 129 -12.37 13.26 -3.11
CA ARG A 129 -11.34 13.55 -4.09
C ARG A 129 -11.66 12.83 -5.38
N VAL A 130 -11.68 13.56 -6.49
CA VAL A 130 -11.80 12.99 -7.83
C VAL A 130 -10.40 12.56 -8.29
N ASP A 131 -10.16 11.25 -8.36
CA ASP A 131 -8.84 10.68 -8.67
C ASP A 131 -8.82 10.10 -10.08
N THR A 132 -8.27 10.86 -11.02
CA THR A 132 -8.13 10.45 -12.42
C THR A 132 -7.10 9.33 -12.61
N GLY A 133 -6.23 9.08 -11.64
CA GLY A 133 -5.27 7.98 -11.63
C GLY A 133 -5.87 6.66 -11.16
N ALA A 134 -6.88 6.69 -10.28
CA ALA A 134 -7.52 5.50 -9.76
C ALA A 134 -8.52 4.90 -10.75
N ALA A 135 -8.48 3.56 -10.91
CA ALA A 135 -9.43 2.86 -11.77
C ALA A 135 -10.83 2.76 -11.14
N THR A 136 -10.90 2.51 -9.84
CA THR A 136 -12.12 2.28 -9.06
C THR A 136 -12.25 3.25 -7.92
N SER A 137 -13.47 3.49 -7.47
CA SER A 137 -13.74 4.32 -6.29
C SER A 137 -13.44 3.54 -4.99
N SER A 138 -13.14 4.27 -3.93
CA SER A 138 -12.90 3.69 -2.60
C SER A 138 -13.48 4.54 -1.49
N LEU A 139 -13.82 3.88 -0.40
CA LEU A 139 -14.39 4.48 0.80
C LEU A 139 -13.48 4.19 1.99
N ASN A 140 -13.13 5.21 2.76
CA ASN A 140 -12.42 5.03 4.02
C ASN A 140 -13.38 4.50 5.07
N ALA A 141 -13.32 3.19 5.29
CA ALA A 141 -14.20 2.46 6.20
C ALA A 141 -13.37 1.94 7.37
N VAL A 142 -13.78 2.28 8.59
CA VAL A 142 -13.18 1.78 9.83
C VAL A 142 -14.15 0.85 10.54
N ASP A 143 -13.61 -0.04 11.39
CA ASP A 143 -14.41 -1.02 12.15
C ASP A 143 -15.27 -1.92 11.26
N ILE A 144 -14.73 -2.35 10.11
CA ILE A 144 -15.46 -3.20 9.17
C ILE A 144 -15.75 -4.54 9.82
N GLN A 145 -17.03 -4.88 9.93
CA GLN A 145 -17.51 -6.16 10.43
C GLN A 145 -18.39 -6.83 9.38
N GLU A 146 -18.07 -8.07 9.06
CA GLU A 146 -18.84 -8.90 8.14
C GLU A 146 -19.89 -9.68 8.92
N PHE A 147 -21.07 -9.83 8.36
CA PHE A 147 -22.13 -10.66 8.90
C PHE A 147 -23.02 -11.19 7.78
N GLU A 148 -23.83 -12.18 8.07
CA GLU A 148 -24.77 -12.78 7.13
C GLU A 148 -26.19 -12.30 7.45
N ARG A 149 -26.94 -11.95 6.40
CA ARG A 149 -28.37 -11.62 6.48
C ARG A 149 -29.09 -12.19 5.26
N ASP A 150 -30.09 -13.00 5.47
CA ASP A 150 -30.95 -13.61 4.44
C ASP A 150 -30.16 -14.41 3.38
N GLY A 151 -29.02 -15.02 3.77
CA GLY A 151 -28.14 -15.77 2.89
C GLY A 151 -27.11 -14.92 2.12
N ASP A 152 -27.15 -13.61 2.26
CA ASP A 152 -26.21 -12.68 1.66
C ASP A 152 -25.16 -12.18 2.67
N THR A 153 -23.95 -11.96 2.19
CA THR A 153 -22.90 -11.34 3.03
C THR A 153 -23.10 -9.82 3.07
N TRP A 154 -23.20 -9.30 4.28
CA TRP A 154 -23.30 -7.87 4.56
C TRP A 154 -22.07 -7.37 5.30
N VAL A 155 -21.80 -6.07 5.20
CA VAL A 155 -20.81 -5.37 6.00
C VAL A 155 -21.41 -4.17 6.70
N LYS A 156 -20.96 -3.95 7.92
CA LYS A 156 -21.22 -2.73 8.68
C LYS A 156 -19.90 -2.06 9.02
N PHE A 157 -19.84 -0.76 8.92
CA PHE A 157 -18.63 0.02 9.14
C PHE A 157 -18.94 1.48 9.43
N ASN A 158 -17.94 2.22 9.87
CA ASN A 158 -18.02 3.65 10.10
C ASN A 158 -17.24 4.40 9.04
N ILE A 159 -17.77 5.53 8.56
CA ILE A 159 -17.11 6.50 7.69
C ILE A 159 -16.79 7.71 8.54
N ASN A 160 -15.50 8.03 8.69
CA ASN A 160 -15.08 9.19 9.47
C ASN A 160 -15.16 10.46 8.62
N HIS A 161 -15.82 11.50 9.14
CA HIS A 161 -15.74 12.85 8.61
C HIS A 161 -14.43 13.49 9.03
N SER A 162 -13.65 14.03 8.10
CA SER A 162 -12.29 14.46 8.41
C SER A 162 -12.17 15.89 8.97
N GLU A 163 -13.19 16.74 9.03
CA GLU A 163 -12.95 18.15 9.43
C GLU A 163 -14.00 18.87 10.28
N ASP A 164 -15.28 18.56 10.22
CA ASP A 164 -16.27 19.44 10.89
C ASP A 164 -17.17 18.80 11.95
N ASN A 165 -17.17 17.51 12.02
CA ASN A 165 -17.88 16.76 13.06
C ASN A 165 -17.11 15.47 13.35
N ASP A 166 -16.68 15.32 14.57
CA ASP A 166 -16.10 14.09 15.14
C ASP A 166 -17.10 12.89 15.13
N GLN A 167 -18.20 13.03 14.38
CA GLN A 167 -19.24 12.01 14.26
C GLN A 167 -18.94 11.14 13.04
N SER A 168 -18.52 9.91 13.34
CA SER A 168 -18.50 8.85 12.34
C SER A 168 -19.91 8.52 11.89
N VAL A 169 -20.10 8.34 10.58
CA VAL A 169 -21.38 7.93 10.01
C VAL A 169 -21.40 6.43 9.84
N PHE A 170 -22.33 5.77 10.50
CA PHE A 170 -22.54 4.34 10.40
C PHE A 170 -23.22 3.96 9.08
N MET A 171 -22.69 2.93 8.40
CA MET A 171 -23.28 2.36 7.19
C MET A 171 -23.36 0.84 7.31
N GLU A 172 -24.47 0.29 6.84
CA GLU A 172 -24.70 -1.15 6.72
C GLU A 172 -25.23 -1.46 5.31
N ILE A 173 -24.53 -2.34 4.57
CA ILE A 173 -24.78 -2.53 3.14
C ILE A 173 -24.35 -3.95 2.70
N PRO A 174 -25.03 -4.58 1.71
CA PRO A 174 -24.60 -5.87 1.19
C PRO A 174 -23.28 -5.80 0.43
N VAL A 175 -22.47 -6.85 0.56
CA VAL A 175 -21.25 -7.02 -0.22
C VAL A 175 -21.58 -7.47 -1.62
N LYS A 176 -21.24 -6.67 -2.62
CA LYS A 176 -21.44 -7.04 -4.03
C LYS A 176 -20.42 -8.08 -4.52
N ARG A 177 -19.17 -7.90 -4.14
CA ARG A 177 -18.04 -8.76 -4.51
C ARG A 177 -16.82 -8.49 -3.61
N TRP A 178 -15.77 -9.27 -3.81
CA TRP A 178 -14.50 -9.11 -3.11
C TRP A 178 -13.39 -8.70 -4.07
N ALA A 179 -12.66 -7.65 -3.73
CA ALA A 179 -11.44 -7.24 -4.44
C ALA A 179 -10.21 -7.87 -3.77
N ARG A 180 -9.28 -8.40 -4.57
CA ARG A 180 -7.97 -8.87 -4.11
C ARG A 180 -6.93 -7.83 -4.47
N ILE A 181 -6.28 -7.26 -3.46
CA ILE A 181 -5.24 -6.27 -3.64
C ILE A 181 -3.90 -6.93 -3.32
N ARG A 182 -2.99 -6.97 -4.30
CA ARG A 182 -1.61 -7.36 -4.07
C ARG A 182 -0.86 -6.16 -3.48
N GLN A 183 -0.40 -6.28 -2.26
CA GLN A 183 0.58 -5.35 -1.70
C GLN A 183 1.97 -5.85 -2.06
N SER A 184 2.82 -4.96 -2.58
CA SER A 184 4.20 -5.29 -2.97
C SER A 184 5.10 -5.69 -1.79
N SER A 185 4.63 -5.54 -0.56
CA SER A 185 5.39 -5.82 0.67
C SER A 185 4.99 -7.11 1.41
N THR A 186 3.92 -7.80 1.01
CA THR A 186 3.44 -9.01 1.68
C THR A 186 2.88 -10.02 0.69
N ASP A 187 3.26 -11.28 0.81
CA ASP A 187 2.75 -12.40 -0.03
C ASP A 187 1.26 -12.72 0.20
N LYS A 188 0.61 -12.09 1.17
CA LYS A 188 -0.82 -12.25 1.42
C LYS A 188 -1.60 -11.21 0.64
N ALA A 189 -2.43 -11.67 -0.31
CA ALA A 189 -3.40 -10.82 -0.98
C ALA A 189 -4.42 -10.31 0.06
N ASP A 190 -4.49 -9.00 0.25
CA ASP A 190 -5.50 -8.36 1.07
C ASP A 190 -6.86 -8.46 0.35
N ARG A 191 -7.86 -9.02 1.03
CA ARG A 191 -9.21 -9.21 0.51
C ARG A 191 -10.12 -8.12 1.07
N ARG A 192 -10.62 -7.26 0.19
CA ARG A 192 -11.47 -6.13 0.59
C ARG A 192 -12.88 -6.27 0.06
N PRO A 193 -13.90 -5.99 0.88
CA PRO A 193 -15.27 -5.98 0.41
C PRO A 193 -15.47 -4.81 -0.57
N VAL A 194 -16.27 -5.06 -1.60
CA VAL A 194 -16.76 -4.04 -2.54
C VAL A 194 -18.27 -3.96 -2.37
N VAL A 195 -18.74 -2.77 -2.06
CA VAL A 195 -20.14 -2.45 -1.88
C VAL A 195 -20.63 -1.54 -2.99
N GLU A 196 -21.93 -1.44 -3.18
CA GLU A 196 -22.52 -0.60 -4.20
C GLU A 196 -23.55 0.33 -3.56
N ALA A 197 -23.31 1.64 -3.66
CA ALA A 197 -24.13 2.66 -3.03
C ALA A 197 -24.65 3.69 -4.04
N TRP A 198 -25.83 4.28 -3.77
CA TRP A 198 -26.36 5.40 -4.50
C TRP A 198 -25.71 6.71 -4.05
N ILE A 199 -25.14 7.42 -4.99
CA ILE A 199 -24.45 8.70 -4.73
C ILE A 199 -24.97 9.82 -5.59
N ARG A 200 -24.86 11.06 -5.06
CA ARG A 200 -25.13 12.29 -5.81
C ARG A 200 -23.92 13.20 -5.78
N VAL A 201 -23.56 13.72 -6.97
CA VAL A 201 -22.53 14.74 -7.15
C VAL A 201 -23.07 15.76 -8.14
N GLY A 202 -23.41 16.95 -7.68
CA GLY A 202 -24.15 17.91 -8.49
C GLY A 202 -25.49 17.33 -8.94
N ASN A 203 -25.70 17.29 -10.26
CA ASN A 203 -26.89 16.69 -10.89
C ASN A 203 -26.74 15.21 -11.28
N ILE A 204 -25.53 14.61 -11.06
CA ILE A 204 -25.32 13.18 -11.27
C ILE A 204 -25.92 12.43 -10.08
N HIS A 205 -26.77 11.41 -10.35
CA HIS A 205 -27.31 10.48 -9.38
C HIS A 205 -27.13 9.06 -9.91
N GLU A 206 -26.12 8.35 -9.41
CA GLU A 206 -25.70 7.07 -9.95
C GLU A 206 -25.31 6.08 -8.86
N LYS A 207 -25.49 4.81 -9.18
CA LYS A 207 -25.09 3.69 -8.33
C LYS A 207 -23.63 3.31 -8.61
N THR A 208 -22.79 3.35 -7.57
CA THR A 208 -21.32 3.26 -7.74
C THR A 208 -20.75 2.21 -6.81
N GLU A 209 -19.78 1.45 -7.34
CA GLU A 209 -19.00 0.50 -6.55
C GLU A 209 -17.89 1.19 -5.76
N PHE A 210 -17.79 0.87 -4.47
CA PHE A 210 -16.73 1.31 -3.57
C PHE A 210 -15.99 0.13 -2.97
N THR A 211 -14.67 0.14 -3.09
CA THR A 211 -13.81 -0.76 -2.33
C THR A 211 -13.63 -0.20 -0.92
N LEU A 212 -13.97 -0.96 0.09
CA LEU A 212 -13.78 -0.58 1.48
C LEU A 212 -12.33 -0.80 1.89
N ALA A 213 -11.73 0.18 2.53
CA ALA A 213 -10.38 0.10 3.06
C ALA A 213 -10.26 1.00 4.28
N ASP A 214 -9.68 0.47 5.35
CA ASP A 214 -9.23 1.29 6.45
C ASP A 214 -7.99 2.08 6.00
N ARG A 215 -8.15 3.38 5.91
CA ARG A 215 -7.12 4.33 5.51
C ARG A 215 -7.15 5.54 6.44
N THR A 216 -6.95 5.29 7.70
CA THR A 216 -7.04 6.29 8.80
C THR A 216 -6.24 7.57 8.54
N ASN A 217 -5.23 7.53 7.68
CA ASN A 217 -4.38 8.66 7.31
C ASN A 217 -4.81 9.39 6.03
N MET A 218 -6.00 9.12 5.49
CA MET A 218 -6.45 9.81 4.27
C MET A 218 -7.24 11.07 4.60
N GLU A 219 -6.89 12.16 3.92
CA GLU A 219 -7.54 13.46 4.02
C GLU A 219 -9.02 13.42 3.58
N TYR A 220 -9.35 12.55 2.62
CA TYR A 220 -10.70 12.44 2.05
C TYR A 220 -11.29 11.07 2.35
N PRO A 221 -12.49 11.02 2.97
CA PRO A 221 -13.17 9.76 3.24
C PRO A 221 -13.60 9.03 1.97
N VAL A 222 -13.78 9.75 0.86
CA VAL A 222 -14.24 9.19 -0.41
C VAL A 222 -13.27 9.53 -1.52
N LEU A 223 -12.88 8.52 -2.31
CA LEU A 223 -12.18 8.68 -3.59
C LEU A 223 -13.10 8.22 -4.72
N LEU A 224 -13.31 9.11 -5.69
CA LEU A 224 -14.03 8.79 -6.93
C LEU A 224 -13.03 8.42 -8.02
N GLY A 225 -13.05 7.16 -8.43
CA GLY A 225 -12.20 6.65 -9.51
C GLY A 225 -12.86 6.78 -10.89
N ARG A 226 -12.08 6.48 -11.93
CA ARG A 226 -12.54 6.57 -13.34
C ARG A 226 -13.79 5.76 -13.64
N SER A 227 -14.02 4.65 -12.94
CA SER A 227 -15.23 3.84 -13.13
C SER A 227 -16.53 4.62 -12.89
N PHE A 228 -16.49 5.65 -12.03
CA PHE A 228 -17.64 6.50 -11.78
C PHE A 228 -17.83 7.54 -12.91
N PHE A 229 -16.81 8.32 -13.23
CA PHE A 229 -16.99 9.51 -14.06
C PHE A 229 -16.63 9.31 -15.55
N LYS A 230 -16.11 8.15 -15.96
CA LYS A 230 -15.64 7.87 -17.32
C LYS A 230 -16.58 8.32 -18.43
N ASP A 231 -17.87 8.03 -18.30
CA ASP A 231 -18.87 8.32 -19.31
C ASP A 231 -19.78 9.52 -18.95
N LEU A 232 -19.78 9.94 -17.67
CA LEU A 232 -20.68 10.92 -17.09
C LEU A 232 -20.09 12.33 -17.01
N ALA A 233 -18.76 12.42 -16.80
CA ALA A 233 -18.14 13.69 -16.49
C ALA A 233 -16.75 13.86 -17.11
N VAL A 234 -16.29 15.11 -17.14
CA VAL A 234 -14.89 15.52 -17.36
C VAL A 234 -14.37 16.16 -16.09
N VAL A 235 -13.07 16.06 -15.84
CA VAL A 235 -12.46 16.57 -14.60
C VAL A 235 -11.59 17.77 -14.90
N ASP A 236 -11.93 18.91 -14.33
CA ASP A 236 -11.09 20.11 -14.30
C ASP A 236 -10.34 20.16 -12.96
N VAL A 237 -9.08 19.73 -12.98
CA VAL A 237 -8.26 19.64 -11.78
C VAL A 237 -7.88 21.00 -11.18
N SER A 238 -8.09 22.09 -11.90
CA SER A 238 -7.85 23.45 -11.42
C SER A 238 -8.93 23.96 -10.47
N GLN A 239 -10.10 23.32 -10.48
CA GLN A 239 -11.27 23.72 -9.70
C GLN A 239 -11.56 22.74 -8.57
N VAL A 240 -12.29 23.24 -7.57
CA VAL A 240 -12.71 22.45 -6.40
C VAL A 240 -14.14 22.86 -6.02
N HIS A 241 -14.94 21.87 -5.61
CA HIS A 241 -16.32 22.09 -5.16
C HIS A 241 -17.14 22.90 -6.16
N ILE A 242 -17.11 22.50 -7.45
CA ILE A 242 -17.87 23.14 -8.52
C ILE A 242 -19.39 23.03 -8.22
N HIS A 243 -19.77 21.89 -7.65
CA HIS A 243 -21.14 21.61 -7.31
C HIS A 243 -21.44 21.87 -5.82
N PRO A 244 -22.58 22.51 -5.52
CA PRO A 244 -23.01 22.71 -4.14
C PRO A 244 -23.32 21.36 -3.46
N LYS A 245 -23.32 21.35 -2.13
CA LYS A 245 -23.81 20.22 -1.35
C LYS A 245 -25.26 19.92 -1.72
N TYR A 246 -25.55 18.63 -1.99
CA TYR A 246 -26.96 18.22 -2.19
C TYR A 246 -27.75 18.45 -0.90
N GLN A 247 -28.90 19.07 -1.05
CA GLN A 247 -29.89 19.24 0.01
C GLN A 247 -31.14 18.46 -0.41
N PRO A 248 -31.58 17.45 0.36
CA PRO A 248 -32.84 16.81 0.08
C PRO A 248 -33.95 17.85 0.19
N ASP A 249 -34.86 17.86 -0.79
CA ASP A 249 -36.02 18.75 -0.77
C ASP A 249 -36.77 18.59 0.55
N THR A 250 -36.69 19.60 1.40
CA THR A 250 -37.60 19.72 2.53
C THR A 250 -38.99 19.84 1.90
N PRO A 251 -40.02 19.06 2.32
CA PRO A 251 -41.36 19.26 1.84
C PRO A 251 -41.69 20.74 2.02
N LYS A 252 -41.96 21.46 0.93
CA LYS A 252 -42.50 22.81 1.03
C LYS A 252 -43.76 22.68 1.89
N GLU A 253 -43.76 23.31 3.05
CA GLU A 253 -45.02 23.52 3.79
C GLU A 253 -46.01 24.12 2.79
N PRO A 254 -47.27 23.63 2.70
CA PRO A 254 -48.26 24.20 1.81
C PRO A 254 -48.35 25.67 2.18
N ASN A 255 -48.05 26.56 1.23
CA ASN A 255 -48.28 27.99 1.37
C ASN A 255 -49.74 28.14 1.85
N ASP A 256 -49.91 28.59 3.07
CA ASP A 256 -51.22 29.05 3.58
C ASP A 256 -51.52 30.38 2.93
N ASP A 257 -51.95 30.32 1.65
CA ASP A 257 -52.49 31.46 0.89
C ASP A 257 -53.86 31.81 1.45
N ARG A 258 -53.96 32.07 2.76
CA ARG A 258 -55.05 32.83 3.32
C ARG A 258 -54.82 34.30 3.05
N GLN A 259 -55.11 34.73 1.83
CA GLN A 259 -55.37 36.11 1.54
C GLN A 259 -56.43 36.65 2.48
N SER A 260 -56.02 37.52 3.40
CA SER A 260 -56.95 38.36 4.17
C SER A 260 -57.70 39.28 3.21
N PRO A 261 -59.02 39.35 3.23
CA PRO A 261 -59.76 40.24 2.37
C PRO A 261 -59.42 41.70 2.74
N SER A 262 -58.93 42.46 1.78
CA SER A 262 -58.71 43.90 1.88
C SER A 262 -60.07 44.60 2.06
N THR A 263 -60.28 45.16 3.24
CA THR A 263 -61.37 46.09 3.51
C THR A 263 -61.22 47.35 2.66
N SER A 264 -62.04 47.44 1.65
CA SER A 264 -62.20 48.70 0.86
C SER A 264 -62.82 49.77 1.73
N LYS A 265 -62.04 50.80 2.04
CA LYS A 265 -62.57 52.07 2.59
C LYS A 265 -63.27 52.83 1.48
N GLU A 266 -64.55 53.03 1.70
CA GLU A 266 -65.45 53.91 0.99
C GLU A 266 -65.00 55.39 1.19
N PRO A 267 -64.95 56.25 0.17
CA PRO A 267 -64.65 57.70 0.32
C PRO A 267 -65.85 58.45 0.80
N ALA A 268 -65.76 59.17 1.89
CA ALA A 268 -66.80 60.14 2.34
C ALA A 268 -66.89 61.30 1.41
N LEU A 269 -68.10 61.54 0.92
CA LEU A 269 -68.54 62.79 0.30
C LEU A 269 -68.60 63.86 1.38
N GLN A 270 -67.97 65.02 1.09
CA GLN A 270 -68.20 66.30 1.76
C GLN A 270 -69.10 67.16 0.91
N GLU A 271 -70.15 67.64 1.52
CA GLU A 271 -70.76 68.91 1.23
C GLU A 271 -69.97 70.06 1.92
#